data_5909957c05dcaa9aab40090f658f70db
#
_entry.id   5909957c05dcaa9aab40090f658f70db
#
_cell.length_a   1.000
_cell.length_b   1.000
_cell.length_c   1.000
_cell.angle_alpha   90.00
_cell.angle_beta   90.00
_cell.angle_gamma   90.00
#
_symmetry.space_group_name_H-M   'P 1'
#
loop_
_entity.id
_entity.type
_entity.pdbx_description
1 polymer ?
#
loop_
_entity_poly.entity_id
_entity_poly.type
_entity_poly.pdbx_seq_one_letter_code
_entity_poly.pdbx_strand_id
1 'polypeptide(L)'
;MSIDKLHKKLIEKKITISVAESCTGGLLSSKLTKLSGSSKYFKMGLITYSNYAKINILKVNKKIIDRYGAVSQECCKSMVENLSKLSKSKINISITGVAGPKGGTKNKPVGLVFIGIKKGNKIFIIKNLFGKRKRSIIQNNTVEKCINLLIKII
;
A
#
# COMPACT_ATOMS: atom_id res chain seq x y z
N MET A 1 -14.91 -5.78 -8.39
CA MET A 1 -14.10 -5.47 -9.59
C MET A 1 -12.90 -6.40 -9.59
N SER A 2 -12.51 -6.94 -10.73
CA SER A 2 -11.55 -8.03 -10.77
C SER A 2 -10.13 -7.56 -11.08
N ILE A 3 -9.15 -8.35 -10.66
CA ILE A 3 -7.75 -8.16 -10.99
C ILE A 3 -7.53 -8.22 -12.52
N ASP A 4 -8.33 -9.01 -13.24
CA ASP A 4 -8.26 -9.10 -14.71
C ASP A 4 -8.54 -7.76 -15.39
N LYS A 5 -9.53 -7.02 -14.90
CA LYS A 5 -9.84 -5.67 -15.41
C LYS A 5 -8.69 -4.70 -15.17
N LEU A 6 -8.07 -4.74 -13.99
CA LEU A 6 -6.90 -3.91 -13.66
C LEU A 6 -5.71 -4.30 -14.54
N HIS A 7 -5.43 -5.59 -14.68
CA HIS A 7 -4.36 -6.14 -15.50
C HIS A 7 -4.46 -5.64 -16.95
N LYS A 8 -5.62 -5.79 -17.59
CA LYS A 8 -5.88 -5.28 -18.95
C LYS A 8 -5.56 -3.79 -19.06
N LYS A 9 -6.13 -2.97 -18.18
CA LYS A 9 -5.93 -1.51 -18.20
C LYS A 9 -4.46 -1.12 -18.06
N LEU A 10 -3.72 -1.79 -17.17
CA LEU A 10 -2.30 -1.49 -16.93
C LEU A 10 -1.45 -1.79 -18.17
N ILE A 11 -1.71 -2.91 -18.83
CA ILE A 11 -1.01 -3.30 -20.06
C ILE A 11 -1.35 -2.35 -21.21
N GLU A 12 -2.64 -2.14 -21.48
CA GLU A 12 -3.13 -1.29 -22.59
C GLU A 12 -2.61 0.15 -22.48
N LYS A 13 -2.63 0.71 -21.26
CA LYS A 13 -2.18 2.09 -21.00
C LYS A 13 -0.68 2.21 -20.71
N LYS A 14 0.06 1.10 -20.73
CA LYS A 14 1.51 1.06 -20.40
C LYS A 14 1.84 1.77 -19.08
N ILE A 15 1.04 1.46 -18.04
CA ILE A 15 1.18 2.05 -16.71
C ILE A 15 1.96 1.11 -15.82
N THR A 16 3.06 1.59 -15.25
CA THR A 16 3.89 0.84 -14.29
C THR A 16 3.46 1.11 -12.86
N ILE A 17 3.52 0.07 -12.01
CA ILE A 17 3.13 0.10 -10.61
C ILE A 17 4.27 -0.42 -9.72
N SER A 18 4.43 0.21 -8.55
CA SER A 18 5.22 -0.30 -7.43
C SER A 18 4.46 -0.17 -6.13
N VAL A 19 4.75 -1.07 -5.18
CA VAL A 19 4.05 -1.13 -3.90
C VAL A 19 5.03 -1.19 -2.73
N ALA A 20 4.67 -0.55 -1.61
CA ALA A 20 5.33 -0.67 -0.32
C ALA A 20 4.28 -1.15 0.69
N GLU A 21 4.41 -2.39 1.13
CA GLU A 21 3.44 -3.04 2.01
C GLU A 21 3.97 -3.17 3.42
N SER A 22 3.12 -2.96 4.40
CA SER A 22 3.37 -3.30 5.80
C SER A 22 2.39 -4.37 6.27
N CYS A 23 1.22 -4.02 6.76
CA CYS A 23 0.29 -4.97 7.36
C CYS A 23 -0.28 -6.03 6.40
N THR A 24 -0.20 -5.83 5.11
CA THR A 24 -0.63 -6.81 4.08
C THR A 24 0.45 -7.83 3.72
N GLY A 25 1.69 -7.60 4.15
CA GLY A 25 2.78 -8.58 4.11
C GLY A 25 3.13 -9.18 2.73
N GLY A 26 2.91 -8.45 1.65
CA GLY A 26 3.15 -8.91 0.27
C GLY A 26 1.90 -9.39 -0.47
N LEU A 27 0.74 -9.36 0.16
CA LEU A 27 -0.49 -9.87 -0.44
C LEU A 27 -0.94 -9.05 -1.67
N LEU A 28 -0.75 -7.72 -1.66
CA LEU A 28 -1.04 -6.88 -2.82
C LEU A 28 -0.05 -7.18 -3.96
N SER A 29 1.23 -7.30 -3.67
CA SER A 29 2.26 -7.71 -4.65
C SER A 29 1.92 -9.05 -5.28
N SER A 30 1.59 -10.04 -4.48
CA SER A 30 1.16 -11.36 -4.94
C SER A 30 -0.07 -11.28 -5.85
N LYS A 31 -1.06 -10.48 -5.47
CA LYS A 31 -2.29 -10.31 -6.26
C LYS A 31 -2.00 -9.62 -7.60
N LEU A 32 -1.14 -8.59 -7.62
CA LEU A 32 -0.77 -7.86 -8.83
C LEU A 32 0.09 -8.68 -9.80
N THR A 33 0.83 -9.65 -9.29
CA THR A 33 1.71 -10.53 -10.10
C THR A 33 1.08 -11.86 -10.47
N LYS A 34 -0.16 -12.11 -10.07
CA LYS A 34 -0.85 -13.39 -10.27
C LYS A 34 -1.02 -13.78 -11.75
N LEU A 35 -1.23 -12.80 -12.63
CA LEU A 35 -1.50 -13.05 -14.04
C LEU A 35 -0.23 -12.98 -14.89
N SER A 36 -0.12 -13.87 -15.88
CA SER A 36 0.98 -13.85 -16.84
C SER A 36 1.06 -12.50 -17.56
N GLY A 37 2.28 -11.98 -17.75
CA GLY A 37 2.49 -10.66 -18.35
C GLY A 37 2.52 -9.51 -17.34
N SER A 38 2.39 -9.79 -16.03
CA SER A 38 2.47 -8.77 -14.97
C SER A 38 3.80 -8.02 -14.94
N SER A 39 4.89 -8.62 -15.43
CA SER A 39 6.21 -7.96 -15.58
C SER A 39 6.17 -6.72 -16.46
N LYS A 40 5.17 -6.58 -17.33
CA LYS A 40 4.98 -5.39 -18.16
C LYS A 40 4.60 -4.15 -17.35
N TYR A 41 4.01 -4.32 -16.17
CA TYR A 41 3.57 -3.21 -15.33
C TYR A 41 4.13 -3.24 -13.90
N PHE A 42 4.32 -4.41 -13.28
CA PHE A 42 4.79 -4.51 -11.91
C PHE A 42 6.32 -4.35 -11.87
N LYS A 43 6.81 -3.28 -11.23
CA LYS A 43 8.23 -2.95 -11.18
C LYS A 43 8.89 -3.36 -9.87
N MET A 44 8.21 -3.15 -8.76
CA MET A 44 8.81 -3.32 -7.44
C MET A 44 7.75 -3.56 -6.38
N GLY A 45 8.01 -4.49 -5.48
CA GLY A 45 7.27 -4.68 -4.24
C GLY A 45 8.23 -4.71 -3.06
N LEU A 46 8.04 -3.82 -2.10
CA LEU A 46 8.81 -3.78 -0.86
C LEU A 46 7.90 -4.14 0.31
N ILE A 47 8.31 -5.08 1.13
CA ILE A 47 7.65 -5.41 2.39
C ILE A 47 8.40 -4.71 3.51
N THR A 48 7.96 -3.49 3.84
CA THR A 48 8.53 -2.66 4.91
C THR A 48 7.75 -2.88 6.20
N TYR A 49 7.83 -4.10 6.73
CA TYR A 49 6.97 -4.57 7.82
C TYR A 49 7.32 -3.96 9.17
N SER A 50 8.61 -3.75 9.44
CA SER A 50 9.12 -3.16 10.69
C SER A 50 9.38 -1.66 10.54
N ASN A 51 9.50 -0.95 11.66
CA ASN A 51 9.97 0.43 11.66
C ASN A 51 11.39 0.54 11.12
N TYR A 52 12.24 -0.46 11.40
CA TYR A 52 13.59 -0.55 10.84
C TYR A 52 13.55 -0.54 9.31
N ALA A 53 12.73 -1.39 8.69
CA ALA A 53 12.61 -1.46 7.24
C ALA A 53 12.04 -0.16 6.64
N LYS A 54 11.04 0.46 7.29
CA LYS A 54 10.51 1.75 6.85
C LYS A 54 11.59 2.84 6.83
N ILE A 55 12.41 2.89 7.88
CA ILE A 55 13.46 3.93 8.02
C ILE A 55 14.66 3.62 7.13
N ASN A 56 15.20 2.41 7.22
CA ASN A 56 16.49 2.08 6.62
C ASN A 56 16.40 1.69 5.15
N ILE A 57 15.31 1.06 4.72
CA ILE A 57 15.10 0.62 3.33
C ILE A 57 14.31 1.68 2.55
N LEU A 58 13.12 2.05 3.07
CA LEU A 58 12.23 2.98 2.38
C LEU A 58 12.53 4.46 2.70
N LYS A 59 13.48 4.72 3.60
CA LYS A 59 13.93 6.08 3.97
C LYS A 59 12.83 6.98 4.56
N VAL A 60 11.86 6.39 5.23
CA VAL A 60 10.90 7.16 6.03
C VAL A 60 11.67 7.86 7.15
N ASN A 61 11.45 9.16 7.32
CA ASN A 61 12.12 9.91 8.39
C ASN A 61 11.69 9.37 9.76
N LYS A 62 12.67 9.00 10.58
CA LYS A 62 12.44 8.47 11.93
C LYS A 62 11.53 9.41 12.76
N LYS A 63 11.70 10.73 12.63
CA LYS A 63 10.89 11.73 13.34
C LYS A 63 9.38 11.60 13.02
N ILE A 64 9.01 11.19 11.81
CA ILE A 64 7.61 10.95 11.44
C ILE A 64 7.05 9.78 12.25
N ILE A 65 7.79 8.68 12.32
CA ILE A 65 7.38 7.49 13.09
C ILE A 65 7.34 7.79 14.59
N ASP A 66 8.34 8.49 15.12
CA ASP A 66 8.40 8.87 16.54
C ASP A 66 7.22 9.77 16.93
N ARG A 67 6.82 10.71 16.07
CA ARG A 67 5.76 11.68 16.34
C ARG A 67 4.35 11.15 16.09
N TYR A 68 4.15 10.47 14.97
CA TYR A 68 2.82 10.06 14.50
C TYR A 68 2.58 8.56 14.56
N GLY A 69 3.63 7.76 14.76
CA GLY A 69 3.59 6.31 14.70
C GLY A 69 3.68 5.77 13.26
N ALA A 70 3.96 4.49 13.15
CA ALA A 70 4.03 3.80 11.85
C ALA A 70 2.66 3.71 11.17
N VAL A 71 1.58 3.60 11.94
CA VAL A 71 0.20 3.59 11.45
C VAL A 71 -0.35 5.00 11.54
N SER A 72 -0.08 5.79 10.50
CA SER A 72 -0.48 7.20 10.42
C SER A 72 -0.56 7.64 8.96
N GLN A 73 -1.32 8.69 8.72
CA GLN A 73 -1.40 9.34 7.43
C GLN A 73 -0.03 9.86 6.97
N GLU A 74 0.74 10.43 7.90
CA GLU A 74 2.07 11.01 7.66
C GLU A 74 3.08 9.94 7.28
N CYS A 75 3.09 8.82 7.97
CA CYS A 75 3.96 7.69 7.64
C CYS A 75 3.57 7.09 6.28
N CYS A 76 2.29 6.88 6.02
CA CYS A 76 1.78 6.38 4.74
C CYS A 76 2.18 7.29 3.57
N LYS A 77 2.06 8.61 3.76
CA LYS A 77 2.47 9.61 2.76
C LYS A 77 3.98 9.54 2.50
N SER A 78 4.80 9.52 3.54
CA SER A 78 6.24 9.41 3.40
C SER A 78 6.65 8.11 2.70
N MET A 79 5.98 6.99 3.01
CA MET A 79 6.22 5.71 2.34
C MET A 79 5.98 5.81 0.83
N VAL A 80 4.86 6.36 0.39
CA VAL A 80 4.52 6.42 -1.05
C VAL A 80 5.38 7.43 -1.81
N GLU A 81 5.75 8.54 -1.19
CA GLU A 81 6.66 9.52 -1.77
C GLU A 81 8.06 8.93 -2.00
N ASN A 82 8.60 8.25 -0.99
CA ASN A 82 9.91 7.64 -1.08
C ASN A 82 9.93 6.43 -2.04
N LEU A 83 8.87 5.62 -2.04
CA LEU A 83 8.71 4.56 -3.03
C LEU A 83 8.74 5.12 -4.46
N SER A 84 8.05 6.22 -4.70
CA SER A 84 8.00 6.87 -6.01
C SER A 84 9.39 7.33 -6.48
N LYS A 85 10.20 7.88 -5.57
CA LYS A 85 11.58 8.28 -5.87
C LYS A 85 12.47 7.08 -6.23
N LEU A 86 12.27 5.97 -5.52
CA LEU A 86 13.05 4.75 -5.68
C LEU A 86 12.68 3.99 -6.95
N SER A 87 11.39 3.76 -7.17
CA SER A 87 10.88 2.90 -8.26
C SER A 87 10.75 3.61 -9.60
N LYS A 88 10.50 4.92 -9.57
CA LYS A 88 10.14 5.73 -10.74
C LYS A 88 8.94 5.20 -11.53
N SER A 89 8.07 4.41 -10.87
CA SER A 89 6.84 3.91 -11.46
C SER A 89 5.81 5.02 -11.63
N LYS A 90 4.94 4.89 -12.63
CA LYS A 90 3.86 5.87 -12.90
C LYS A 90 2.85 5.93 -11.76
N ILE A 91 2.59 4.78 -11.11
CA ILE A 91 1.73 4.69 -9.92
C ILE A 91 2.51 3.98 -8.82
N ASN A 92 2.45 4.54 -7.62
CA ASN A 92 3.05 3.97 -6.42
C ASN A 92 1.99 3.85 -5.34
N ILE A 93 2.04 2.77 -4.58
CA ILE A 93 1.07 2.47 -3.52
C ILE A 93 1.83 2.16 -2.24
N SER A 94 1.38 2.73 -1.13
CA SER A 94 1.84 2.37 0.21
C SER A 94 0.69 1.91 1.08
N ILE A 95 0.96 0.97 1.98
CA ILE A 95 -0.02 0.45 2.92
C ILE A 95 0.63 0.36 4.29
N THR A 96 -0.03 0.95 5.29
CA THR A 96 0.31 0.79 6.71
C THR A 96 -0.97 0.72 7.54
N GLY A 97 -1.01 -0.15 8.54
CA GLY A 97 -2.23 -0.34 9.31
C GLY A 97 -2.12 -1.37 10.42
N VAL A 98 -3.22 -1.56 11.12
CA VAL A 98 -3.38 -2.55 12.21
C VAL A 98 -4.27 -3.68 11.73
N ALA A 99 -3.66 -4.79 11.31
CA ALA A 99 -4.41 -5.97 10.85
C ALA A 99 -4.98 -6.82 12.00
N GLY A 100 -4.43 -6.66 13.23
CA GLY A 100 -4.88 -7.39 14.41
C GLY A 100 -4.41 -8.85 14.46
N PRO A 101 -4.92 -9.64 15.42
CA PRO A 101 -5.90 -9.29 16.45
C PRO A 101 -5.35 -8.37 17.56
N LYS A 102 -4.02 -8.31 17.72
CA LYS A 102 -3.31 -7.47 18.68
C LYS A 102 -2.79 -6.17 18.02
N GLY A 103 -2.24 -5.27 18.82
CA GLY A 103 -1.59 -4.04 18.33
C GLY A 103 -2.53 -2.86 18.13
N GLY A 104 -3.83 -3.03 18.32
CA GLY A 104 -4.79 -1.93 18.30
C GLY A 104 -4.79 -1.12 19.60
N THR A 105 -5.05 0.18 19.48
CA THR A 105 -5.27 1.12 20.58
C THR A 105 -6.60 1.84 20.39
N LYS A 106 -7.04 2.64 21.38
CA LYS A 106 -8.24 3.44 21.25
C LYS A 106 -8.21 4.36 20.03
N ASN A 107 -7.08 5.01 19.79
CA ASN A 107 -6.91 5.97 18.69
C ASN A 107 -6.51 5.30 17.36
N LYS A 108 -5.93 4.10 17.42
CA LYS A 108 -5.51 3.29 16.27
C LYS A 108 -6.06 1.86 16.42
N PRO A 109 -7.36 1.67 16.20
CA PRO A 109 -8.01 0.38 16.45
C PRO A 109 -7.60 -0.66 15.40
N VAL A 110 -7.79 -1.93 15.74
CA VAL A 110 -7.72 -3.03 14.76
C VAL A 110 -8.66 -2.74 13.60
N GLY A 111 -8.15 -2.89 12.38
CA GLY A 111 -8.88 -2.56 11.14
C GLY A 111 -8.62 -1.15 10.61
N LEU A 112 -7.87 -0.32 11.34
CA LEU A 112 -7.40 0.96 10.81
C LEU A 112 -6.27 0.70 9.81
N VAL A 113 -6.47 1.11 8.56
CA VAL A 113 -5.48 0.98 7.49
C VAL A 113 -5.44 2.26 6.66
N PHE A 114 -4.24 2.77 6.44
CA PHE A 114 -3.99 3.87 5.49
C PHE A 114 -3.46 3.30 4.18
N ILE A 115 -4.02 3.75 3.08
CA ILE A 115 -3.58 3.45 1.71
C ILE A 115 -3.14 4.76 1.08
N GLY A 116 -1.88 4.84 0.69
CA GLY A 116 -1.31 5.96 -0.05
C GLY A 116 -1.20 5.61 -1.53
N ILE A 117 -1.62 6.50 -2.41
CA ILE A 117 -1.46 6.36 -3.85
C ILE A 117 -0.84 7.63 -4.41
N LYS A 118 0.28 7.49 -5.10
CA LYS A 118 0.92 8.58 -5.85
C LYS A 118 0.83 8.29 -7.34
N LYS A 119 0.23 9.22 -8.09
CA LYS A 119 0.15 9.21 -9.55
C LYS A 119 0.62 10.57 -10.07
N GLY A 120 1.77 10.59 -10.73
CA GLY A 120 2.43 11.85 -11.09
C GLY A 120 2.71 12.69 -9.84
N ASN A 121 2.28 13.95 -9.84
CA ASN A 121 2.42 14.86 -8.70
C ASN A 121 1.29 14.75 -7.67
N LYS A 122 0.24 13.99 -7.97
CA LYS A 122 -0.91 13.84 -7.08
C LYS A 122 -0.68 12.71 -6.08
N ILE A 123 -0.98 12.99 -4.81
CA ILE A 123 -0.92 12.01 -3.72
C ILE A 123 -2.28 11.96 -3.05
N PHE A 124 -2.79 10.76 -2.88
CA PHE A 124 -4.04 10.48 -2.17
C PHE A 124 -3.73 9.58 -0.98
N ILE A 125 -4.17 9.98 0.22
CA ILE A 125 -4.09 9.14 1.42
C ILE A 125 -5.51 8.82 1.86
N ILE A 126 -5.83 7.54 1.84
CA ILE A 126 -7.17 7.03 2.15
C ILE A 126 -7.12 6.30 3.49
N LYS A 127 -7.85 6.83 4.46
CA LYS A 127 -8.07 6.19 5.76
C LYS A 127 -9.22 5.20 5.63
N ASN A 128 -9.00 3.97 6.07
CA ASN A 128 -10.01 2.92 6.10
C ASN A 128 -10.18 2.40 7.52
N LEU A 129 -11.42 2.15 7.92
CA LEU A 129 -11.79 1.52 9.17
C LEU A 129 -12.60 0.26 8.85
N PHE A 130 -11.91 -0.88 8.77
CA PHE A 130 -12.55 -2.17 8.44
C PHE A 130 -13.24 -2.82 9.65
N GLY A 131 -13.08 -2.23 10.84
CA GLY A 131 -13.60 -2.77 12.08
C GLY A 131 -12.78 -3.93 12.64
N LYS A 132 -13.16 -4.39 13.82
CA LYS A 132 -12.50 -5.53 14.49
C LYS A 132 -12.91 -6.84 13.80
N ARG A 133 -12.09 -7.31 12.88
CA ARG A 133 -12.28 -8.54 12.11
C ARG A 133 -11.05 -9.44 12.20
N LYS A 134 -11.14 -10.66 11.70
CA LYS A 134 -9.98 -11.55 11.55
C LYS A 134 -8.90 -10.87 10.70
N ARG A 135 -7.65 -11.07 11.07
CA ARG A 135 -6.48 -10.52 10.38
C ARG A 135 -6.51 -10.72 8.87
N SER A 136 -6.77 -11.95 8.43
CA SER A 136 -6.86 -12.27 6.99
C SER A 136 -7.97 -11.50 6.26
N ILE A 137 -9.09 -11.23 6.93
CA ILE A 137 -10.19 -10.45 6.36
C ILE A 137 -9.75 -8.99 6.16
N ILE A 138 -9.10 -8.39 7.16
CA ILE A 138 -8.58 -7.02 7.06
C ILE A 138 -7.55 -6.91 5.95
N GLN A 139 -6.63 -7.86 5.86
CA GLN A 139 -5.62 -7.90 4.78
C GLN A 139 -6.28 -8.02 3.39
N ASN A 140 -7.22 -8.94 3.21
CA ASN A 140 -7.93 -9.12 1.95
C ASN A 140 -8.75 -7.89 1.57
N ASN A 141 -9.51 -7.32 2.51
CA ASN A 141 -10.30 -6.10 2.28
C ASN A 141 -9.40 -4.93 1.88
N THR A 142 -8.22 -4.82 2.47
CA THR A 142 -7.23 -3.79 2.10
C THR A 142 -6.79 -3.97 0.64
N VAL A 143 -6.44 -5.18 0.24
CA VAL A 143 -6.01 -5.48 -1.14
C VAL A 143 -7.14 -5.22 -2.14
N GLU A 144 -8.36 -5.67 -1.86
CA GLU A 144 -9.53 -5.40 -2.70
C GLU A 144 -9.81 -3.89 -2.83
N LYS A 145 -9.66 -3.14 -1.74
CA LYS A 145 -9.79 -1.68 -1.75
C LYS A 145 -8.74 -1.04 -2.64
N CYS A 146 -7.48 -1.47 -2.56
CA CYS A 146 -6.40 -0.98 -3.44
C CYS A 146 -6.72 -1.23 -4.91
N ILE A 147 -7.13 -2.45 -5.27
CA ILE A 147 -7.46 -2.81 -6.65
C ILE A 147 -8.61 -1.94 -7.18
N ASN A 148 -9.66 -1.76 -6.37
CA ASN A 148 -10.80 -0.93 -6.74
C ASN A 148 -10.43 0.54 -6.95
N LEU A 149 -9.57 1.09 -6.08
CA LEU A 149 -9.05 2.45 -6.22
C LEU A 149 -8.21 2.59 -7.50
N LEU A 150 -7.32 1.63 -7.78
CA LEU A 150 -6.50 1.63 -8.99
C LEU A 150 -7.36 1.61 -10.27
N ILE A 151 -8.39 0.77 -10.32
CA ILE A 151 -9.30 0.70 -11.49
C ILE A 151 -10.00 2.05 -11.74
N LYS A 152 -10.30 2.79 -10.68
CA LYS A 152 -10.97 4.10 -10.79
C LYS A 152 -10.05 5.22 -11.28
N ILE A 153 -8.77 5.18 -10.91
CA ILE A 153 -7.83 6.25 -11.24
C ILE A 153 -7.05 6.02 -12.54
N ILE A 154 -7.11 4.78 -13.08
CA ILE A 154 -6.53 4.38 -14.37
C ILE A 154 -7.59 4.44 -15.45
#